data_ac06cd9279eee965c204fbd6b2b83185
#
_entry.id   ac06cd9279eee965c204fbd6b2b83185
#
_cell.length_a   1.000
_cell.length_b   1.000
_cell.length_c   1.000
_cell.angle_alpha   90.00
_cell.angle_beta   90.00
_cell.angle_gamma   90.00
#
_symmetry.space_group_name_H-M   'P 1'
#
loop_
_entity.id
_entity.type
_entity.pdbx_description
1 polymer ?
#
loop_
_entity_poly.entity_id
_entity_poly.type
_entity_poly.pdbx_seq_one_letter_code
_entity_poly.pdbx_strand_id
1 'polypeptide(L)'
;MPMKSAGWKHSVRHSGCVMLVVSAVFTGGCSGKPAAAGWAGYAEGNYLYVSPAIAGTLGSVAVRPGDQVTAGAKLFSLDDDNRSAALAEADARLDVAKAQAANTATGKRSDELAVLRAQRAQAQAQASRAQTELKRQQALVAQEFVSRSRLDDAQTAARQARDKVAEIQASLRVAELPARRDEQAAARASAEAAGQVRAQAAWRAQQGTVTAPVAALVADTYYRAGEFVAVGQPVVALLPPAARKARFFVSESELGSLAIGQRVSIRCDGCGEAIAAQISFISPKAEYTPPVIYSNVQRARLVFMIEAFPEPSDATRLHPGQPLEVQAMARPSSR
;
A
#
# COMPACT_ATOMS: atom_id res chain seq x y z
N MET A 1 -45.00 74.21 13.55
CA MET A 1 -44.63 75.37 14.41
C MET A 1 -43.11 75.57 14.33
N PRO A 2 -42.77 76.85 14.28
CA PRO A 2 -42.08 77.41 13.12
C PRO A 2 -40.72 78.05 13.42
N MET A 3 -40.00 78.41 12.30
CA MET A 3 -39.17 79.62 12.15
C MET A 3 -37.94 79.84 13.06
N LYS A 4 -36.78 80.23 12.52
CA LYS A 4 -36.35 81.50 11.90
C LYS A 4 -34.92 81.35 11.42
N SER A 5 -34.50 81.59 10.20
CA SER A 5 -34.11 82.82 9.49
C SER A 5 -33.17 83.77 10.23
N ALA A 6 -31.97 83.98 9.67
CA ALA A 6 -31.17 85.22 9.54
C ALA A 6 -29.86 84.79 8.81
N GLY A 7 -29.41 85.26 7.72
CA GLY A 7 -29.53 86.45 6.97
C GLY A 7 -28.56 87.56 7.41
N TRP A 8 -27.35 87.64 6.81
CA TRP A 8 -26.70 88.95 6.72
C TRP A 8 -25.76 89.01 5.51
N LYS A 9 -25.93 90.14 4.84
CA LYS A 9 -25.23 90.58 3.63
C LYS A 9 -24.08 91.54 4.03
N HIS A 10 -23.31 91.85 3.04
CA HIS A 10 -22.38 92.96 2.76
C HIS A 10 -20.89 92.54 2.76
N SER A 11 -19.99 93.03 1.93
CA SER A 11 -20.01 94.15 0.95
C SER A 11 -18.66 94.08 0.20
N VAL A 12 -18.73 94.28 -1.08
CA VAL A 12 -17.80 94.76 -2.09
C VAL A 12 -16.59 95.60 -1.55
N ARG A 13 -15.37 95.37 -2.10
CA ARG A 13 -14.59 96.40 -2.86
C ARG A 13 -13.31 95.89 -3.47
N HIS A 14 -13.17 96.08 -4.76
CA HIS A 14 -12.14 96.50 -5.72
C HIS A 14 -10.69 96.66 -5.23
N SER A 15 -9.77 96.18 -6.11
CA SER A 15 -8.63 96.79 -6.82
C SER A 15 -7.58 95.71 -7.03
N GLY A 16 -7.23 95.25 -8.20
CA GLY A 16 -6.44 95.86 -9.24
C GLY A 16 -4.96 95.70 -8.96
N CYS A 17 -4.30 94.77 -9.64
CA CYS A 17 -3.03 95.03 -10.33
C CYS A 17 -2.48 93.81 -11.01
N VAL A 18 -2.05 94.03 -12.21
CA VAL A 18 -1.36 93.18 -13.18
C VAL A 18 0.00 92.72 -12.64
N MET A 19 0.33 91.44 -12.76
CA MET A 19 1.69 91.02 -12.98
C MET A 19 1.75 89.67 -13.70
N LEU A 20 2.27 89.68 -14.85
CA LEU A 20 2.56 88.57 -15.76
C LEU A 20 3.81 87.87 -15.21
N VAL A 21 3.70 86.60 -14.82
CA VAL A 21 4.89 85.72 -14.59
C VAL A 21 4.66 84.42 -15.31
N VAL A 22 5.51 84.20 -16.30
CA VAL A 22 5.68 82.99 -17.07
C VAL A 22 6.10 81.87 -16.11
N SER A 23 5.25 80.83 -15.96
CA SER A 23 5.63 79.64 -15.24
C SER A 23 5.65 78.44 -16.17
N ALA A 24 6.85 77.99 -16.47
CA ALA A 24 7.16 76.80 -17.27
C ALA A 24 6.51 75.59 -16.62
N VAL A 25 5.57 74.94 -17.34
CA VAL A 25 4.94 73.73 -16.98
C VAL A 25 5.94 72.57 -17.18
N PHE A 26 6.54 72.08 -16.13
CA PHE A 26 7.23 70.79 -16.12
C PHE A 26 6.16 69.70 -16.16
N THR A 27 5.83 69.21 -17.35
CA THR A 27 5.13 67.99 -17.54
C THR A 27 6.14 66.83 -17.37
N GLY A 28 6.39 66.48 -16.11
CA GLY A 28 7.00 65.22 -15.75
C GLY A 28 6.01 64.09 -16.04
N GLY A 29 6.01 63.56 -17.24
CA GLY A 29 5.28 62.35 -17.59
C GLY A 29 5.83 61.18 -16.79
N CYS A 30 5.18 60.76 -15.72
CA CYS A 30 5.34 59.41 -15.22
C CYS A 30 4.75 58.43 -16.24
N SER A 31 5.57 58.02 -17.21
CA SER A 31 5.28 56.83 -18.00
C SER A 31 5.59 55.60 -17.13
N GLY A 32 4.71 55.37 -16.14
CA GLY A 32 4.60 54.04 -15.54
C GLY A 32 4.21 53.07 -16.66
N LYS A 33 5.16 52.26 -17.11
CA LYS A 33 4.89 51.12 -17.98
C LYS A 33 3.72 50.36 -17.31
N PRO A 34 2.57 50.15 -17.98
CA PRO A 34 1.46 49.42 -17.37
C PRO A 34 2.04 48.10 -16.93
N ALA A 35 1.94 47.82 -15.63
CA ALA A 35 2.29 46.51 -15.11
C ALA A 35 1.53 45.49 -15.99
N ALA A 36 2.28 44.54 -16.58
CA ALA A 36 1.67 43.49 -17.39
C ALA A 36 0.52 42.91 -16.56
N ALA A 37 -0.70 43.02 -17.09
CA ALA A 37 -1.87 42.50 -16.41
C ALA A 37 -1.63 41.01 -16.16
N GLY A 38 -1.63 40.61 -14.89
CA GLY A 38 -1.49 39.20 -14.54
C GLY A 38 -2.76 38.41 -14.83
N TRP A 39 -2.59 37.14 -15.03
CA TRP A 39 -3.72 36.21 -15.21
C TRP A 39 -4.28 35.83 -13.86
N ALA A 40 -5.57 35.99 -13.67
CA ALA A 40 -6.25 35.59 -12.44
C ALA A 40 -6.41 34.06 -12.37
N GLY A 41 -6.23 33.51 -11.18
CA GLY A 41 -6.35 32.09 -10.93
C GLY A 41 -6.52 31.79 -9.45
N TYR A 42 -6.31 30.54 -9.10
CA TYR A 42 -6.35 30.07 -7.71
C TYR A 42 -5.37 28.90 -7.50
N ALA A 43 -4.95 28.72 -6.28
CA ALA A 43 -4.18 27.53 -5.90
C ALA A 43 -5.08 26.31 -5.84
N GLU A 44 -4.62 25.19 -6.36
CA GLU A 44 -5.33 23.91 -6.33
C GLU A 44 -4.42 22.82 -5.78
N GLY A 45 -5.01 21.82 -5.14
CA GLY A 45 -4.31 20.64 -4.65
C GLY A 45 -4.86 19.37 -5.27
N ASN A 46 -3.98 18.51 -5.77
CA ASN A 46 -4.34 17.15 -6.16
C ASN A 46 -4.24 16.27 -4.90
N TYR A 47 -5.38 15.96 -4.29
CA TYR A 47 -5.41 15.15 -3.07
C TYR A 47 -5.17 13.68 -3.36
N LEU A 48 -4.38 13.04 -2.53
CA LEU A 48 -4.19 11.61 -2.50
C LEU A 48 -5.13 11.01 -1.46
N TYR A 49 -6.13 10.28 -1.92
CA TYR A 49 -7.10 9.63 -1.07
C TYR A 49 -6.59 8.27 -0.61
N VAL A 50 -6.42 8.11 0.70
CA VAL A 50 -5.94 6.87 1.30
C VAL A 50 -7.11 6.08 1.86
N SER A 51 -7.29 4.87 1.32
CA SER A 51 -8.36 3.94 1.65
C SER A 51 -7.79 2.59 2.09
N PRO A 52 -8.52 1.80 2.90
CA PRO A 52 -8.10 0.46 3.26
C PRO A 52 -8.22 -0.51 2.07
N ALA A 53 -7.31 -1.47 1.98
CA ALA A 53 -7.34 -2.55 1.01
C ALA A 53 -8.33 -3.67 1.37
N ILE A 54 -8.79 -3.69 2.62
CA ILE A 54 -9.78 -4.64 3.17
C ILE A 54 -10.86 -3.87 3.94
N ALA A 55 -12.08 -4.36 3.95
CA ALA A 55 -13.16 -3.78 4.75
C ALA A 55 -13.01 -4.14 6.24
N GLY A 56 -13.47 -3.24 7.11
CA GLY A 56 -13.47 -3.49 8.55
C GLY A 56 -13.89 -2.27 9.37
N THR A 57 -14.07 -2.46 10.66
CA THR A 57 -14.31 -1.37 11.61
C THR A 57 -13.00 -0.63 11.89
N LEU A 58 -13.05 0.69 11.92
CA LEU A 58 -11.90 1.53 12.20
C LEU A 58 -11.56 1.46 13.70
N GLY A 59 -10.43 0.85 14.03
CA GLY A 59 -9.97 0.74 15.42
C GLY A 59 -9.38 2.05 15.94
N SER A 60 -8.56 2.73 15.10
CA SER A 60 -7.99 4.03 15.45
C SER A 60 -7.63 4.86 14.23
N VAL A 61 -7.74 6.19 14.36
CA VAL A 61 -7.19 7.18 13.42
C VAL A 61 -6.06 7.89 14.15
N ALA A 62 -4.84 7.77 13.63
CA ALA A 62 -3.62 8.26 14.27
C ALA A 62 -3.28 9.71 13.90
N VAL A 63 -4.01 10.31 12.96
CA VAL A 63 -3.75 11.64 12.40
C VAL A 63 -5.00 12.52 12.44
N ARG A 64 -4.79 13.83 12.39
CA ARG A 64 -5.84 14.86 12.35
C ARG A 64 -5.64 15.77 11.16
N PRO A 65 -6.70 16.43 10.65
CA PRO A 65 -6.55 17.50 9.69
C PRO A 65 -5.54 18.56 10.17
N GLY A 66 -4.60 18.93 9.31
CA GLY A 66 -3.51 19.85 9.62
C GLY A 66 -2.19 19.19 10.03
N ASP A 67 -2.16 17.91 10.35
CA ASP A 67 -0.93 17.20 10.69
C ASP A 67 -0.02 17.03 9.47
N GLN A 68 1.29 17.09 9.69
CA GLN A 68 2.30 16.73 8.70
C GLN A 68 2.77 15.29 8.93
N VAL A 69 2.67 14.46 7.91
CA VAL A 69 3.10 13.05 7.97
C VAL A 69 4.27 12.79 7.03
N THR A 70 5.17 11.92 7.47
CA THR A 70 6.25 11.39 6.63
C THR A 70 5.79 10.11 5.91
N ALA A 71 6.47 9.73 4.84
CA ALA A 71 6.24 8.42 4.22
C ALA A 71 6.42 7.29 5.24
N GLY A 72 5.49 6.33 5.27
CA GLY A 72 5.46 5.22 6.22
C GLY A 72 4.79 5.54 7.58
N ALA A 73 4.45 6.81 7.87
CA ALA A 73 3.73 7.16 9.09
C ALA A 73 2.35 6.48 9.15
N LYS A 74 1.98 5.94 10.30
CA LYS A 74 0.67 5.31 10.50
C LYS A 74 -0.43 6.36 10.39
N LEU A 75 -1.42 6.11 9.53
CA LEU A 75 -2.59 6.98 9.36
C LEU A 75 -3.78 6.47 10.17
N PHE A 76 -4.11 5.22 10.00
CA PHE A 76 -5.21 4.58 10.73
C PHE A 76 -5.00 3.07 10.81
N SER A 77 -5.76 2.41 11.69
CA SER A 77 -5.82 0.95 11.75
C SER A 77 -7.27 0.48 11.86
N LEU A 78 -7.55 -0.62 11.20
CA LEU A 78 -8.78 -1.36 11.38
C LEU A 78 -8.70 -2.22 12.64
N ASP A 79 -9.85 -2.59 13.21
CA ASP A 79 -9.95 -3.55 14.32
C ASP A 79 -9.32 -4.89 13.94
N ASP A 80 -8.51 -5.46 14.82
CA ASP A 80 -7.64 -6.61 14.55
C ASP A 80 -8.13 -7.95 15.07
N ASP A 81 -9.12 -7.97 15.94
CA ASP A 81 -9.52 -9.20 16.69
C ASP A 81 -9.84 -10.38 15.75
N ASN A 82 -10.63 -10.14 14.72
CA ASN A 82 -11.01 -11.20 13.77
C ASN A 82 -9.85 -11.64 12.86
N ARG A 83 -8.97 -10.71 12.47
CA ARG A 83 -7.85 -11.01 11.58
C ARG A 83 -6.71 -11.74 12.28
N SER A 84 -6.43 -11.37 13.52
CA SER A 84 -5.45 -12.07 14.35
C SER A 84 -5.89 -13.49 14.68
N ALA A 85 -7.18 -13.69 14.98
CA ALA A 85 -7.78 -15.01 15.18
C ALA A 85 -7.72 -15.87 13.89
N ALA A 86 -8.02 -15.29 12.73
CA ALA A 86 -7.95 -16.01 11.45
C ALA A 86 -6.49 -16.39 11.08
N LEU A 87 -5.52 -15.56 11.41
CA LEU A 87 -4.10 -15.90 11.23
C LEU A 87 -3.69 -17.04 12.15
N ALA A 88 -4.06 -16.99 13.43
CA ALA A 88 -3.78 -18.06 14.41
C ALA A 88 -4.40 -19.39 13.99
N GLU A 89 -5.64 -19.39 13.48
CA GLU A 89 -6.29 -20.58 12.93
C GLU A 89 -5.51 -21.14 11.72
N ALA A 90 -5.09 -20.29 10.81
CA ALA A 90 -4.31 -20.70 9.64
C ALA A 90 -2.93 -21.25 10.03
N ASP A 91 -2.26 -20.69 11.04
CA ASP A 91 -1.02 -21.22 11.61
C ASP A 91 -1.22 -22.63 12.18
N ALA A 92 -2.26 -22.83 12.99
CA ALA A 92 -2.59 -24.13 13.57
C ALA A 92 -2.88 -25.18 12.46
N ARG A 93 -3.61 -24.82 11.41
CA ARG A 93 -3.88 -25.72 10.28
C ARG A 93 -2.60 -26.10 9.52
N LEU A 94 -1.69 -25.16 9.33
CA LEU A 94 -0.40 -25.42 8.73
C LEU A 94 0.44 -26.39 9.55
N ASP A 95 0.45 -26.24 10.88
CA ASP A 95 1.22 -27.10 11.78
C ASP A 95 0.66 -28.53 11.77
N VAL A 96 -0.65 -28.69 11.76
CA VAL A 96 -1.30 -30.02 11.61
C VAL A 96 -0.89 -30.67 10.26
N ALA A 97 -0.94 -29.92 9.16
CA ALA A 97 -0.59 -30.45 7.86
C ALA A 97 0.89 -30.81 7.74
N LYS A 98 1.80 -30.02 8.35
CA LYS A 98 3.22 -30.32 8.43
C LYS A 98 3.50 -31.59 9.27
N ALA A 99 2.82 -31.72 10.43
CA ALA A 99 2.95 -32.90 11.26
C ALA A 99 2.48 -34.16 10.52
N GLN A 100 1.39 -34.07 9.77
CA GLN A 100 0.93 -35.17 8.92
C GLN A 100 1.93 -35.53 7.81
N ALA A 101 2.50 -34.55 7.14
CA ALA A 101 3.53 -34.77 6.11
C ALA A 101 4.80 -35.41 6.72
N ALA A 102 5.22 -34.96 7.89
CA ALA A 102 6.34 -35.56 8.62
C ALA A 102 6.06 -37.02 9.03
N ASN A 103 4.82 -37.29 9.48
CA ASN A 103 4.41 -38.65 9.88
C ASN A 103 4.42 -39.62 8.69
N THR A 104 4.04 -39.16 7.48
CA THR A 104 4.09 -40.01 6.27
C THR A 104 5.52 -40.26 5.78
N ALA A 105 6.48 -39.43 6.15
CA ALA A 105 7.87 -39.55 5.74
C ALA A 105 8.65 -40.62 6.54
N THR A 106 8.10 -41.10 7.64
CA THR A 106 8.72 -42.08 8.53
C THR A 106 7.97 -43.42 8.52
N GLY A 107 8.68 -44.53 8.79
CA GLY A 107 8.06 -45.83 9.06
C GLY A 107 7.47 -45.88 10.48
N LYS A 108 7.24 -47.12 10.96
CA LYS A 108 6.74 -47.33 12.33
C LYS A 108 7.70 -46.79 13.38
N ARG A 109 7.17 -46.48 14.57
CA ARG A 109 7.92 -45.96 15.70
C ARG A 109 8.97 -46.97 16.17
N SER A 110 10.04 -46.48 16.79
CA SER A 110 11.15 -47.28 17.32
C SER A 110 10.71 -48.47 18.16
N ASP A 111 9.73 -48.27 19.05
CA ASP A 111 9.21 -49.28 19.95
C ASP A 111 8.41 -50.38 19.23
N GLU A 112 7.63 -50.02 18.23
CA GLU A 112 6.93 -50.97 17.36
C GLU A 112 7.90 -51.81 16.55
N LEU A 113 9.04 -51.22 16.08
CA LEU A 113 10.11 -51.95 15.44
C LEU A 113 10.89 -52.84 16.42
N ALA A 114 11.06 -52.44 17.69
CA ALA A 114 11.68 -53.23 18.72
C ALA A 114 10.93 -54.56 18.98
N VAL A 115 9.57 -54.51 18.98
CA VAL A 115 8.75 -55.73 19.10
C VAL A 115 9.02 -56.69 17.94
N LEU A 116 9.03 -56.21 16.71
CA LEU A 116 9.31 -57.06 15.52
C LEU A 116 10.74 -57.59 15.54
N ARG A 117 11.72 -56.83 16.03
CA ARG A 117 13.11 -57.30 16.20
C ARG A 117 13.22 -58.40 17.25
N ALA A 118 12.50 -58.30 18.37
CA ALA A 118 12.43 -59.33 19.37
C ALA A 118 11.79 -60.62 18.83
N GLN A 119 10.67 -60.52 18.09
CA GLN A 119 10.02 -61.65 17.43
C GLN A 119 10.97 -62.31 16.42
N ARG A 120 11.76 -61.56 15.66
CA ARG A 120 12.80 -62.12 14.75
C ARG A 120 13.86 -62.88 15.51
N ALA A 121 14.36 -62.33 16.60
CA ALA A 121 15.37 -62.98 17.44
C ALA A 121 14.85 -64.32 18.02
N GLN A 122 13.59 -64.36 18.45
CA GLN A 122 12.91 -65.59 18.93
C GLN A 122 12.81 -66.63 17.79
N ALA A 123 12.35 -66.22 16.61
CA ALA A 123 12.27 -67.12 15.45
C ALA A 123 13.65 -67.64 15.01
N GLN A 124 14.68 -66.80 15.05
CA GLN A 124 16.07 -67.17 14.77
C GLN A 124 16.59 -68.25 15.75
N ALA A 125 16.28 -68.12 17.05
CA ALA A 125 16.63 -69.13 18.04
C ALA A 125 15.94 -70.46 17.78
N GLN A 126 14.64 -70.44 17.38
CA GLN A 126 13.90 -71.64 16.98
C GLN A 126 14.50 -72.28 15.74
N ALA A 127 14.82 -71.51 14.70
CA ALA A 127 15.46 -72.01 13.49
C ALA A 127 16.82 -72.62 13.77
N SER A 128 17.63 -72.02 14.65
CA SER A 128 18.90 -72.59 15.06
C SER A 128 18.74 -73.95 15.78
N ARG A 129 17.74 -74.10 16.66
CA ARG A 129 17.44 -75.37 17.31
C ARG A 129 16.98 -76.42 16.31
N ALA A 130 16.07 -76.11 15.41
CA ALA A 130 15.58 -77.02 14.39
C ALA A 130 16.71 -77.47 13.44
N GLN A 131 17.59 -76.55 13.08
CA GLN A 131 18.78 -76.86 12.26
C GLN A 131 19.76 -77.79 12.97
N THR A 132 19.97 -77.61 14.26
CA THR A 132 20.84 -78.47 15.07
C THR A 132 20.23 -79.86 15.19
N GLU A 133 18.92 -79.93 15.39
CA GLU A 133 18.18 -81.22 15.42
C GLU A 133 18.23 -81.94 14.08
N LEU A 134 18.02 -81.23 12.98
CA LEU A 134 18.21 -81.80 11.64
C LEU A 134 19.60 -82.39 11.42
N LYS A 135 20.65 -81.65 11.80
CA LYS A 135 22.05 -82.18 11.71
C LYS A 135 22.24 -83.46 12.57
N ARG A 136 21.63 -83.52 13.75
CA ARG A 136 21.65 -84.71 14.63
C ARG A 136 20.95 -85.89 13.94
N GLN A 137 19.74 -85.68 13.43
CA GLN A 137 18.99 -86.74 12.73
C GLN A 137 19.70 -87.22 11.46
N GLN A 138 20.36 -86.34 10.71
CA GLN A 138 21.18 -86.73 9.57
C GLN A 138 22.34 -87.65 9.96
N ALA A 139 23.02 -87.36 11.07
CA ALA A 139 24.13 -88.22 11.56
C ALA A 139 23.66 -89.60 12.07
N LEU A 140 22.50 -89.64 12.73
CA LEU A 140 21.89 -90.84 13.25
C LEU A 140 21.32 -91.77 12.13
N VAL A 141 20.72 -91.21 11.09
CA VAL A 141 20.28 -91.99 9.91
C VAL A 141 21.45 -92.59 9.17
N ALA A 142 22.58 -91.88 9.06
CA ALA A 142 23.79 -92.39 8.44
C ALA A 142 24.42 -93.61 9.19
N GLN A 143 24.06 -93.77 10.48
CA GLN A 143 24.39 -94.86 11.34
C GLN A 143 23.31 -95.91 11.54
N GLU A 144 22.17 -95.78 10.80
CA GLU A 144 20.99 -96.63 10.85
C GLU A 144 20.26 -96.67 12.23
N PHE A 145 20.49 -95.68 13.12
CA PHE A 145 19.87 -95.62 14.40
C PHE A 145 18.44 -95.03 14.44
N VAL A 146 18.02 -94.33 13.38
CA VAL A 146 16.67 -93.73 13.29
C VAL A 146 16.07 -93.91 11.91
N SER A 147 14.75 -93.88 11.79
CA SER A 147 14.03 -94.05 10.55
C SER A 147 14.16 -92.80 9.62
N ARG A 148 14.02 -93.01 8.31
CA ARG A 148 13.95 -91.93 7.32
C ARG A 148 12.83 -90.94 7.58
N SER A 149 11.68 -91.41 8.09
CA SER A 149 10.57 -90.55 8.47
C SER A 149 10.94 -89.50 9.49
N ARG A 150 11.76 -89.86 10.50
CA ARG A 150 12.28 -88.86 11.47
C ARG A 150 13.22 -87.82 10.87
N LEU A 151 13.97 -88.19 9.85
CA LEU A 151 14.76 -87.25 9.11
C LEU A 151 13.90 -86.27 8.30
N ASP A 152 12.84 -86.78 7.65
CA ASP A 152 11.88 -85.98 6.88
C ASP A 152 11.13 -84.98 7.75
N ASP A 153 10.73 -85.43 8.94
CA ASP A 153 10.09 -84.58 9.96
C ASP A 153 11.05 -83.44 10.39
N ALA A 154 12.29 -83.76 10.71
CA ALA A 154 13.32 -82.76 11.09
C ALA A 154 13.65 -81.82 9.95
N GLN A 155 13.70 -82.31 8.71
CA GLN A 155 13.89 -81.44 7.52
C GLN A 155 12.73 -80.47 7.35
N THR A 156 11.50 -80.93 7.55
CA THR A 156 10.28 -80.13 7.44
C THR A 156 10.24 -79.08 8.55
N ALA A 157 10.52 -79.48 9.80
CA ALA A 157 10.59 -78.55 10.93
C ALA A 157 11.68 -77.45 10.76
N ALA A 158 12.87 -77.83 10.25
CA ALA A 158 13.93 -76.88 9.96
C ALA A 158 13.56 -75.90 8.82
N ARG A 159 12.83 -76.35 7.81
CA ARG A 159 12.35 -75.52 6.71
C ARG A 159 11.30 -74.53 7.22
N GLN A 160 10.27 -75.00 7.95
CA GLN A 160 9.24 -74.17 8.54
C GLN A 160 9.82 -73.06 9.45
N ALA A 161 10.79 -73.40 10.28
CA ALA A 161 11.46 -72.45 11.16
C ALA A 161 12.21 -71.34 10.38
N ARG A 162 12.88 -71.70 9.28
CA ARG A 162 13.53 -70.73 8.38
C ARG A 162 12.51 -69.82 7.70
N ASP A 163 11.42 -70.38 7.20
CA ASP A 163 10.38 -69.66 6.53
C ASP A 163 9.72 -68.63 7.49
N LYS A 164 9.56 -68.98 8.77
CA LYS A 164 9.10 -68.07 9.84
C LYS A 164 10.04 -66.89 10.07
N VAL A 165 11.36 -67.14 10.06
CA VAL A 165 12.34 -66.03 10.13
C VAL A 165 12.21 -65.10 8.92
N ALA A 166 12.08 -65.66 7.71
CA ALA A 166 11.91 -64.88 6.48
C ALA A 166 10.63 -64.03 6.47
N GLU A 167 9.53 -64.58 6.97
CA GLU A 167 8.23 -63.88 7.14
C GLU A 167 8.36 -62.65 8.05
N ILE A 168 8.94 -62.84 9.27
CA ILE A 168 9.11 -61.78 10.21
C ILE A 168 10.09 -60.71 9.67
N GLN A 169 11.14 -61.13 8.98
CA GLN A 169 12.10 -60.24 8.36
C GLN A 169 11.46 -59.42 7.22
N ALA A 170 10.55 -59.99 6.42
CA ALA A 170 9.78 -59.26 5.46
C ALA A 170 8.83 -58.23 6.13
N SER A 171 8.15 -58.63 7.19
CA SER A 171 7.29 -57.73 8.01
C SER A 171 8.07 -56.57 8.59
N LEU A 172 9.31 -56.82 9.11
CA LEU A 172 10.18 -55.77 9.60
C LEU A 172 10.55 -54.77 8.50
N ARG A 173 10.98 -55.25 7.33
CA ARG A 173 11.26 -54.38 6.19
C ARG A 173 10.07 -53.51 5.81
N VAL A 174 8.88 -54.06 5.76
CA VAL A 174 7.66 -53.29 5.47
C VAL A 174 7.38 -52.24 6.57
N ALA A 175 7.59 -52.62 7.81
CA ALA A 175 7.37 -51.70 8.94
C ALA A 175 8.39 -50.50 8.97
N GLU A 176 9.58 -50.71 8.43
CA GLU A 176 10.60 -49.67 8.30
C GLU A 176 10.37 -48.72 7.10
N LEU A 177 9.50 -49.08 6.14
CA LEU A 177 9.22 -48.24 4.98
C LEU A 177 8.36 -47.05 5.40
N PRO A 178 8.64 -45.86 4.85
CA PRO A 178 7.74 -44.73 4.92
C PRO A 178 6.45 -45.01 4.12
N ALA A 179 5.46 -44.12 4.23
CA ALA A 179 4.27 -44.18 3.39
C ALA A 179 4.62 -44.18 1.88
N ARG A 180 3.72 -44.61 1.05
CA ARG A 180 3.91 -44.67 -0.40
C ARG A 180 4.24 -43.27 -0.95
N ARG A 181 5.00 -43.23 -2.05
CA ARG A 181 5.42 -41.94 -2.65
C ARG A 181 4.28 -40.99 -2.92
N ASP A 182 3.15 -41.51 -3.42
CA ASP A 182 1.99 -40.67 -3.73
C ASP A 182 1.30 -40.15 -2.46
N GLU A 183 1.27 -40.95 -1.37
CA GLU A 183 0.76 -40.53 -0.09
C GLU A 183 1.62 -39.42 0.54
N GLN A 184 2.95 -39.55 0.44
CA GLN A 184 3.90 -38.51 0.87
C GLN A 184 3.75 -37.25 0.01
N ALA A 185 3.59 -37.41 -1.30
CA ALA A 185 3.39 -36.28 -2.22
C ALA A 185 2.08 -35.54 -1.91
N ALA A 186 0.99 -36.27 -1.67
CA ALA A 186 -0.29 -35.70 -1.27
C ALA A 186 -0.22 -34.97 0.09
N ALA A 187 0.47 -35.55 1.08
CA ALA A 187 0.64 -34.91 2.40
C ALA A 187 1.49 -33.63 2.30
N ARG A 188 2.56 -33.65 1.49
CA ARG A 188 3.37 -32.44 1.25
C ARG A 188 2.59 -31.36 0.53
N ALA A 189 1.80 -31.72 -0.51
CA ALA A 189 0.96 -30.77 -1.22
C ALA A 189 -0.11 -30.15 -0.30
N SER A 190 -0.67 -30.96 0.63
CA SER A 190 -1.60 -30.45 1.66
C SER A 190 -0.94 -29.44 2.58
N ALA A 191 0.30 -29.71 3.03
CA ALA A 191 1.06 -28.78 3.87
C ALA A 191 1.41 -27.48 3.12
N GLU A 192 1.75 -27.58 1.83
CA GLU A 192 1.99 -26.41 0.98
C GLU A 192 0.71 -25.59 0.78
N ALA A 193 -0.43 -26.23 0.49
CA ALA A 193 -1.73 -25.55 0.38
C ALA A 193 -2.10 -24.81 1.68
N ALA A 194 -1.92 -25.45 2.86
CA ALA A 194 -2.12 -24.80 4.14
C ALA A 194 -1.15 -23.61 4.34
N GLY A 195 0.08 -23.72 3.84
CA GLY A 195 1.05 -22.61 3.82
C GLY A 195 0.55 -21.40 3.03
N GLN A 196 -0.08 -21.61 1.87
CA GLN A 196 -0.66 -20.53 1.07
C GLN A 196 -1.85 -19.88 1.77
N VAL A 197 -2.70 -20.66 2.44
CA VAL A 197 -3.82 -20.14 3.25
C VAL A 197 -3.29 -19.26 4.40
N ARG A 198 -2.24 -19.72 5.08
CA ARG A 198 -1.57 -18.94 6.13
C ARG A 198 -0.97 -17.65 5.59
N ALA A 199 -0.30 -17.70 4.44
CA ALA A 199 0.27 -16.50 3.79
C ALA A 199 -0.82 -15.47 3.45
N GLN A 200 -1.97 -15.92 2.95
CA GLN A 200 -3.12 -15.06 2.68
C GLN A 200 -3.68 -14.43 3.97
N ALA A 201 -3.81 -15.20 5.05
CA ALA A 201 -4.28 -14.67 6.34
C ALA A 201 -3.29 -13.63 6.91
N ALA A 202 -1.97 -13.88 6.81
CA ALA A 202 -0.94 -12.95 7.23
C ALA A 202 -0.97 -11.64 6.42
N TRP A 203 -1.15 -11.73 5.11
CA TRP A 203 -1.31 -10.55 4.27
C TRP A 203 -2.53 -9.72 4.70
N ARG A 204 -3.68 -10.34 4.92
CA ARG A 204 -4.88 -9.65 5.42
C ARG A 204 -4.67 -8.99 6.78
N ALA A 205 -3.96 -9.64 7.68
CA ALA A 205 -3.62 -9.07 8.99
C ALA A 205 -2.76 -7.81 8.83
N GLN A 206 -1.76 -7.83 7.95
CA GLN A 206 -0.91 -6.68 7.67
C GLN A 206 -1.68 -5.51 7.04
N GLN A 207 -2.69 -5.77 6.20
CA GLN A 207 -3.52 -4.72 5.60
C GLN A 207 -4.41 -3.98 6.61
N GLY A 208 -4.48 -4.45 7.84
CA GLY A 208 -5.20 -3.77 8.91
C GLY A 208 -4.59 -2.45 9.37
N THR A 209 -3.30 -2.20 9.11
CA THR A 209 -2.63 -0.92 9.39
C THR A 209 -2.28 -0.23 8.09
N VAL A 210 -2.79 0.99 7.90
CA VAL A 210 -2.56 1.79 6.70
C VAL A 210 -1.62 2.94 7.02
N THR A 211 -0.61 3.09 6.18
CA THR A 211 0.45 4.10 6.34
C THR A 211 0.45 5.11 5.19
N ALA A 212 1.06 6.27 5.41
CA ALA A 212 1.20 7.29 4.38
C ALA A 212 2.18 6.83 3.29
N PRO A 213 1.78 6.81 2.01
CA PRO A 213 2.67 6.40 0.92
C PRO A 213 3.73 7.45 0.60
N VAL A 214 3.49 8.70 0.92
CA VAL A 214 4.39 9.84 0.70
C VAL A 214 4.30 10.84 1.86
N ALA A 215 5.32 11.68 2.00
CA ALA A 215 5.26 12.81 2.92
C ALA A 215 4.20 13.82 2.45
N ALA A 216 3.27 14.22 3.32
CA ALA A 216 2.15 15.08 2.97
C ALA A 216 1.55 15.79 4.18
N LEU A 217 0.74 16.81 3.90
CA LEU A 217 -0.19 17.40 4.85
C LEU A 217 -1.47 16.56 4.87
N VAL A 218 -1.99 16.23 6.03
CA VAL A 218 -3.33 15.66 6.19
C VAL A 218 -4.35 16.75 5.92
N ALA A 219 -5.05 16.65 4.82
CA ALA A 219 -6.05 17.64 4.44
C ALA A 219 -7.38 17.41 5.16
N ASP A 220 -7.80 16.15 5.26
CA ASP A 220 -9.05 15.78 5.93
C ASP A 220 -9.05 14.32 6.38
N THR A 221 -9.97 14.02 7.32
CA THR A 221 -10.27 12.67 7.82
C THR A 221 -11.77 12.43 7.76
N TYR A 222 -12.22 11.47 6.96
CA TYR A 222 -13.63 11.26 6.62
C TYR A 222 -14.36 10.32 7.59
N TYR A 223 -13.62 9.52 8.36
CA TYR A 223 -14.15 8.51 9.28
C TYR A 223 -13.56 8.65 10.67
N ARG A 224 -14.29 8.13 11.65
CA ARG A 224 -13.89 8.11 13.07
C ARG A 224 -13.70 6.67 13.55
N ALA A 225 -12.94 6.50 14.63
CA ALA A 225 -12.82 5.21 15.30
C ALA A 225 -14.21 4.66 15.68
N GLY A 226 -14.43 3.39 15.42
CA GLY A 226 -15.71 2.69 15.60
C GLY A 226 -16.59 2.64 14.36
N GLU A 227 -16.30 3.41 13.30
CA GLU A 227 -17.09 3.38 12.06
C GLU A 227 -16.60 2.25 11.13
N PHE A 228 -17.53 1.65 10.40
CA PHE A 228 -17.23 0.63 9.40
C PHE A 228 -16.83 1.28 8.06
N VAL A 229 -15.72 0.81 7.50
CA VAL A 229 -15.19 1.31 6.22
C VAL A 229 -15.13 0.17 5.20
N ALA A 230 -15.73 0.40 4.04
CA ALA A 230 -15.66 -0.53 2.92
C ALA A 230 -14.34 -0.37 2.14
N VAL A 231 -13.99 -1.38 1.36
CA VAL A 231 -12.82 -1.35 0.46
C VAL A 231 -12.93 -0.18 -0.51
N GLY A 232 -11.84 0.59 -0.65
CA GLY A 232 -11.77 1.72 -1.58
C GLY A 232 -12.43 3.00 -1.08
N GLN A 233 -13.07 3.01 0.07
CA GLN A 233 -13.60 4.25 0.67
C GLN A 233 -12.46 5.05 1.29
N PRO A 234 -12.28 6.34 0.93
CA PRO A 234 -11.21 7.17 1.45
C PRO A 234 -11.44 7.48 2.94
N VAL A 235 -10.44 7.17 3.76
CA VAL A 235 -10.44 7.50 5.20
C VAL A 235 -9.70 8.79 5.46
N VAL A 236 -8.58 9.00 4.76
CA VAL A 236 -7.71 10.18 4.93
C VAL A 236 -7.43 10.78 3.56
N ALA A 237 -7.52 12.11 3.46
CA ALA A 237 -7.04 12.87 2.31
C ALA A 237 -5.67 13.46 2.63
N LEU A 238 -4.66 13.16 1.83
CA LEU A 238 -3.32 13.69 1.92
C LEU A 238 -3.08 14.72 0.81
N LEU A 239 -2.36 15.78 1.13
CA LEU A 239 -1.92 16.79 0.17
C LEU A 239 -0.38 16.85 0.16
N PRO A 240 0.28 16.11 -0.75
CA PRO A 240 1.71 16.21 -0.92
C PRO A 240 2.13 17.62 -1.39
N PRO A 241 3.29 18.15 -0.97
CA PRO A 241 3.77 19.45 -1.45
C PRO A 241 3.83 19.53 -2.98
N ALA A 242 4.35 18.50 -3.64
CA ALA A 242 4.47 18.44 -5.10
C ALA A 242 3.11 18.39 -5.84
N ALA A 243 2.01 18.15 -5.13
CA ALA A 243 0.66 18.08 -5.71
C ALA A 243 -0.09 19.43 -5.68
N ARG A 244 0.55 20.49 -5.14
CA ARG A 244 0.00 21.85 -5.14
C ARG A 244 0.39 22.58 -6.42
N LYS A 245 -0.56 23.20 -7.07
CA LYS A 245 -0.39 23.88 -8.34
C LYS A 245 -1.16 25.19 -8.38
N ALA A 246 -0.77 26.08 -9.27
CA ALA A 246 -1.56 27.22 -9.67
C ALA A 246 -2.41 26.85 -10.89
N ARG A 247 -3.70 27.09 -10.81
CA ARG A 247 -4.61 27.03 -11.95
C ARG A 247 -5.05 28.45 -12.29
N PHE A 248 -4.82 28.87 -13.52
CA PHE A 248 -5.13 30.21 -13.95
C PHE A 248 -5.73 30.22 -15.37
N PHE A 249 -6.34 31.31 -15.73
CA PHE A 249 -7.12 31.42 -16.96
C PHE A 249 -6.57 32.50 -17.85
N VAL A 250 -6.35 32.17 -19.11
CA VAL A 250 -5.73 33.03 -20.10
C VAL A 250 -6.67 33.21 -21.28
N SER A 251 -6.76 34.44 -21.82
CA SER A 251 -7.55 34.72 -23.01
C SER A 251 -6.98 34.02 -24.26
N GLU A 252 -7.83 33.77 -25.25
CA GLU A 252 -7.44 33.19 -26.54
C GLU A 252 -6.30 33.97 -27.20
N SER A 253 -6.36 35.31 -27.12
CA SER A 253 -5.37 36.21 -27.72
C SER A 253 -3.99 36.10 -27.11
N GLU A 254 -3.87 35.68 -25.85
CA GLU A 254 -2.62 35.56 -25.10
C GLU A 254 -2.08 34.12 -25.10
N LEU A 255 -2.96 33.13 -25.39
CA LEU A 255 -2.62 31.71 -25.35
C LEU A 255 -1.39 31.37 -26.23
N GLY A 256 -1.33 31.97 -27.43
CA GLY A 256 -0.22 31.75 -28.39
C GLY A 256 1.17 32.18 -27.88
N SER A 257 1.22 32.99 -26.81
CA SER A 257 2.46 33.43 -26.18
C SER A 257 2.98 32.48 -25.10
N LEU A 258 2.20 31.46 -24.72
CA LEU A 258 2.52 30.53 -23.66
C LEU A 258 2.86 29.15 -24.20
N ALA A 259 3.78 28.48 -23.54
CA ALA A 259 4.20 27.13 -23.88
C ALA A 259 4.41 26.27 -22.63
N ILE A 260 4.19 24.97 -22.77
CA ILE A 260 4.56 23.99 -21.72
C ILE A 260 6.05 24.11 -21.45
N GLY A 261 6.42 24.09 -20.15
CA GLY A 261 7.80 24.30 -19.71
C GLY A 261 8.18 25.75 -19.48
N GLN A 262 7.35 26.73 -19.88
CA GLN A 262 7.62 28.14 -19.64
C GLN A 262 7.51 28.49 -18.15
N ARG A 263 8.43 29.32 -17.66
CA ARG A 263 8.41 29.83 -16.28
C ARG A 263 7.43 30.96 -16.12
N VAL A 264 6.69 30.95 -15.05
CA VAL A 264 5.74 31.98 -14.62
C VAL A 264 6.00 32.35 -13.18
N SER A 265 5.60 33.54 -12.81
CA SER A 265 5.67 34.06 -11.45
C SER A 265 4.25 34.12 -10.86
N ILE A 266 4.05 33.48 -9.71
CA ILE A 266 2.79 33.44 -8.97
C ILE A 266 2.87 34.46 -7.82
N ARG A 267 1.86 35.29 -7.70
CA ARG A 267 1.66 36.19 -6.57
C ARG A 267 0.33 35.89 -5.90
N CYS A 268 0.31 35.89 -4.58
CA CYS A 268 -0.89 35.73 -3.78
C CYS A 268 -0.79 36.57 -2.51
N ASP A 269 -1.93 36.97 -1.97
CA ASP A 269 -1.98 37.70 -0.71
C ASP A 269 -1.46 36.79 0.42
N GLY A 270 -0.48 37.26 1.18
CA GLY A 270 0.14 36.50 2.26
C GLY A 270 1.23 35.49 1.84
N CYS A 271 1.50 35.32 0.55
CA CYS A 271 2.56 34.40 0.09
C CYS A 271 4.00 34.99 0.23
N GLY A 272 4.16 36.25 0.58
CA GLY A 272 5.46 36.91 0.65
C GLY A 272 6.04 37.16 -0.76
N GLU A 273 7.27 36.70 -1.02
CA GLU A 273 7.89 36.84 -2.33
C GLU A 273 7.17 36.01 -3.40
N ALA A 274 7.26 36.50 -4.65
CA ALA A 274 6.68 35.80 -5.79
C ALA A 274 7.25 34.39 -5.95
N ILE A 275 6.39 33.44 -6.19
CA ILE A 275 6.71 32.01 -6.32
C ILE A 275 6.96 31.70 -7.79
N ALA A 276 8.13 31.16 -8.12
CA ALA A 276 8.43 30.69 -9.46
C ALA A 276 7.72 29.34 -9.69
N ALA A 277 7.06 29.21 -10.84
CA ALA A 277 6.40 27.97 -11.24
C ALA A 277 6.63 27.69 -12.73
N GLN A 278 6.41 26.46 -13.14
CA GLN A 278 6.55 26.03 -14.53
C GLN A 278 5.21 25.54 -15.06
N ILE A 279 4.83 26.01 -16.26
CA ILE A 279 3.62 25.56 -16.94
C ILE A 279 3.78 24.08 -17.29
N SER A 280 2.87 23.26 -16.80
CA SER A 280 2.86 21.81 -17.02
C SER A 280 1.74 21.37 -17.96
N PHE A 281 0.66 22.13 -18.00
CA PHE A 281 -0.52 21.78 -18.78
C PHE A 281 -1.22 23.03 -19.32
N ILE A 282 -1.67 22.94 -20.56
CA ILE A 282 -2.52 23.94 -21.22
C ILE A 282 -3.76 23.16 -21.70
N SER A 283 -4.94 23.56 -21.26
CA SER A 283 -6.18 22.90 -21.66
C SER A 283 -6.41 23.01 -23.17
N PRO A 284 -6.70 21.92 -23.88
CA PRO A 284 -7.06 21.94 -25.29
C PRO A 284 -8.50 22.44 -25.53
N LYS A 285 -9.27 22.62 -24.47
CA LYS A 285 -10.68 23.08 -24.54
C LYS A 285 -10.78 24.43 -23.86
N ALA A 286 -11.49 25.36 -24.53
CA ALA A 286 -11.86 26.60 -23.92
C ALA A 286 -12.94 26.39 -22.83
N GLU A 287 -12.83 27.16 -21.76
CA GLU A 287 -13.79 27.25 -20.70
C GLU A 287 -14.48 28.64 -20.72
N TYR A 288 -15.70 28.72 -20.25
CA TYR A 288 -16.33 29.99 -20.02
C TYR A 288 -15.95 30.47 -18.62
N THR A 289 -15.54 31.75 -18.50
CA THR A 289 -15.33 32.33 -17.18
C THR A 289 -16.62 32.21 -16.38
N PRO A 290 -16.60 31.63 -15.16
CA PRO A 290 -17.77 31.62 -14.31
C PRO A 290 -18.24 33.08 -14.12
N PRO A 291 -19.53 33.37 -14.22
CA PRO A 291 -20.04 34.73 -14.02
C PRO A 291 -19.80 35.10 -12.55
N VAL A 292 -18.77 35.88 -12.28
CA VAL A 292 -18.65 36.62 -11.00
C VAL A 292 -19.70 37.73 -11.06
N ILE A 293 -20.69 37.68 -10.19
CA ILE A 293 -21.96 38.40 -10.19
C ILE A 293 -21.82 39.94 -10.04
N TYR A 294 -20.70 40.56 -10.30
CA TYR A 294 -20.44 41.96 -9.96
C TYR A 294 -19.89 42.83 -11.10
N SER A 295 -20.27 42.66 -12.36
CA SER A 295 -20.29 43.79 -13.31
C SER A 295 -20.95 43.43 -14.63
N ASN A 296 -21.82 44.31 -15.09
CA ASN A 296 -22.58 44.24 -16.35
C ASN A 296 -21.72 44.44 -17.62
N VAL A 297 -20.38 44.40 -17.55
CA VAL A 297 -19.49 44.77 -18.69
C VAL A 297 -18.59 43.63 -19.16
N GLN A 298 -18.51 42.53 -18.46
CA GLN A 298 -17.74 41.37 -18.94
C GLN A 298 -18.65 40.30 -19.56
N ARG A 299 -18.91 40.43 -20.85
CA ARG A 299 -19.44 39.34 -21.66
C ARG A 299 -18.47 38.13 -21.50
N ALA A 300 -19.04 36.95 -21.34
CA ALA A 300 -18.32 35.68 -21.24
C ALA A 300 -17.23 35.62 -22.34
N ARG A 301 -15.96 35.78 -21.96
CA ARG A 301 -14.83 35.57 -22.87
C ARG A 301 -14.42 34.13 -22.74
N LEU A 302 -14.11 33.50 -23.87
CA LEU A 302 -13.46 32.20 -23.89
C LEU A 302 -12.06 32.33 -23.27
N VAL A 303 -11.82 31.51 -22.29
CA VAL A 303 -10.54 31.43 -21.61
C VAL A 303 -10.01 29.98 -21.65
N PHE A 304 -8.72 29.84 -21.61
CA PHE A 304 -8.07 28.54 -21.53
C PHE A 304 -7.45 28.37 -20.15
N MET A 305 -7.75 27.23 -19.53
CA MET A 305 -7.19 26.86 -18.25
C MET A 305 -5.75 26.39 -18.43
N ILE A 306 -4.85 26.91 -17.59
CA ILE A 306 -3.45 26.56 -17.55
C ILE A 306 -3.08 26.15 -16.14
N GLU A 307 -2.25 25.11 -16.02
CA GLU A 307 -1.72 24.65 -14.75
C GLU A 307 -0.20 24.86 -14.71
N ALA A 308 0.28 25.40 -13.60
CA ALA A 308 1.71 25.55 -13.33
C ALA A 308 2.06 25.01 -11.93
N PHE A 309 3.14 24.24 -11.88
CA PHE A 309 3.65 23.68 -10.63
C PHE A 309 4.87 24.49 -10.16
N PRO A 310 4.84 24.97 -8.91
CA PRO A 310 6.04 25.51 -8.27
C PRO A 310 6.98 24.39 -7.85
N GLU A 311 8.21 24.76 -7.48
CA GLU A 311 9.12 23.82 -6.81
C GLU A 311 8.50 23.33 -5.48
N PRO A 312 8.72 22.07 -5.07
CA PRO A 312 8.09 21.49 -3.88
C PRO A 312 8.33 22.29 -2.60
N SER A 313 9.46 22.94 -2.45
CA SER A 313 9.79 23.83 -1.33
C SER A 313 8.87 25.03 -1.24
N ASP A 314 8.54 25.64 -2.37
CA ASP A 314 7.69 26.83 -2.46
C ASP A 314 6.19 26.46 -2.53
N ALA A 315 5.89 25.26 -3.02
CA ALA A 315 4.52 24.76 -3.12
C ALA A 315 3.77 24.79 -1.78
N THR A 316 4.47 24.60 -0.67
CA THR A 316 3.88 24.65 0.69
C THR A 316 3.27 26.01 1.05
N ARG A 317 3.69 27.07 0.37
CA ARG A 317 3.18 28.45 0.55
C ARG A 317 1.81 28.66 -0.14
N LEU A 318 1.45 27.80 -1.10
CA LEU A 318 0.15 27.82 -1.76
C LEU A 318 -0.89 27.07 -0.93
N HIS A 319 -1.99 27.72 -0.65
CA HIS A 319 -3.13 27.12 0.04
C HIS A 319 -4.26 26.85 -0.96
N PRO A 320 -4.72 25.59 -1.12
CA PRO A 320 -5.81 25.29 -2.04
C PRO A 320 -7.03 26.20 -1.82
N GLY A 321 -7.57 26.72 -2.91
CA GLY A 321 -8.66 27.70 -2.88
C GLY A 321 -8.22 29.15 -2.77
N GLN A 322 -6.94 29.44 -2.50
CA GLN A 322 -6.42 30.81 -2.38
C GLN A 322 -6.36 31.47 -3.77
N PRO A 323 -6.92 32.69 -3.93
CA PRO A 323 -6.78 33.46 -5.15
C PRO A 323 -5.32 33.82 -5.42
N LEU A 324 -4.93 33.83 -6.66
CA LEU A 324 -3.58 34.19 -7.10
C LEU A 324 -3.58 34.91 -8.44
N GLU A 325 -2.50 35.65 -8.69
CA GLU A 325 -2.20 36.27 -9.95
C GLU A 325 -0.93 35.65 -10.53
N VAL A 326 -0.97 35.32 -11.82
CA VAL A 326 0.18 34.71 -12.51
C VAL A 326 0.67 35.67 -13.57
N GLN A 327 2.00 35.85 -13.67
CA GLN A 327 2.63 36.71 -14.66
C GLN A 327 3.70 35.89 -15.41
N ALA A 328 3.83 36.16 -16.73
CA ALA A 328 4.91 35.56 -17.48
C ALA A 328 6.27 36.05 -16.95
N MET A 329 7.20 35.16 -16.71
CA MET A 329 8.61 35.54 -16.51
C MET A 329 9.28 35.74 -17.85
N ALA A 330 10.04 36.84 -18.01
CA ALA A 330 10.82 37.09 -19.21
C ALA A 330 11.75 35.88 -19.49
N ARG A 331 11.74 35.36 -20.70
CA ARG A 331 12.73 34.35 -21.11
C ARG A 331 14.13 34.92 -20.88
N PRO A 332 15.04 34.19 -20.23
CA PRO A 332 16.43 34.60 -20.23
C PRO A 332 16.86 34.68 -21.70
N SER A 333 17.30 35.86 -22.13
CA SER A 333 17.86 36.03 -23.47
C SER A 333 19.06 35.08 -23.59
N SER A 334 18.93 34.03 -24.42
CA SER A 334 20.07 33.21 -24.80
C SER A 334 21.05 34.14 -25.53
N ARG A 335 22.18 34.41 -24.90
CA ARG A 335 23.36 34.97 -25.55
C ARG A 335 24.06 33.87 -26.31
#